data_3be401ef20369629d33b8e4b1e7278ac
#
_entry.id   3be401ef20369629d33b8e4b1e7278ac
#
_cell.length_a   1.000
_cell.length_b   1.000
_cell.length_c   1.000
_cell.angle_alpha   90.00
_cell.angle_beta   90.00
_cell.angle_gamma   90.00
#
_symmetry.space_group_name_H-M   'P 1'
#
loop_
_entity.id
_entity.type
_entity.pdbx_description
1 polymer ?
#
loop_
_entity_poly.entity_id
_entity_poly.type
_entity_poly.pdbx_seq_one_letter_code
_entity_poly.pdbx_strand_id
1 'polypeptide(L)'
;MSSSENFVARAVKRLFSGAPGRGEPLTAESPRLASAFIEGELKVEDGYRFAAGCPKTLLATAFGVLSHELFGTLSSLPEERRRELSRYIQSHQGPTGLFRDPLHDDAAIFRLRKFTPLYIEWQETYFALQALDALGEKPNLPLRFIEPFRDPGMLEAWVRTLGFDDFWFSSNYLMFLLTFFLWDEGQASPSAHRLLDLLDARQDPATGYWGTQQGASLFNGMAGAYHLYGFYIYLGRPVHHATAAVDSTLKLQEPSGLWGDPGGGPCEDLDAIDILAKLEPGSTEQDQRVRASLSRALPALLACSRGGAFVWSSPQRGVKHRRIQYSGLETLAVRTDAVDGWSTWFRPLAIALVHDRLDRPMPFPVTYRRLPLLGWHAPKRG
;
A
#
# COMPACT_ATOMS: atom_id res chain seq x y z
N MET A 1 27.90 17.88 -18.27
CA MET A 1 26.55 18.01 -17.66
C MET A 1 25.75 19.00 -18.51
N SER A 2 24.70 18.51 -19.16
CA SER A 2 23.93 19.31 -20.13
C SER A 2 23.03 20.34 -19.44
N SER A 3 22.64 21.40 -20.16
CA SER A 3 21.75 22.46 -19.62
C SER A 3 20.39 21.91 -19.14
N SER A 4 19.95 20.75 -19.64
CA SER A 4 18.73 20.04 -19.24
C SER A 4 18.86 19.38 -17.86
N GLU A 5 20.03 18.83 -17.50
CA GLU A 5 20.26 18.23 -16.16
C GLU A 5 20.26 19.30 -15.06
N ASN A 6 20.81 20.48 -15.34
CA ASN A 6 20.77 21.62 -14.42
C ASN A 6 19.37 22.21 -14.25
N PHE A 7 18.52 22.16 -15.27
CA PHE A 7 17.13 22.62 -15.20
C PHE A 7 16.29 21.68 -14.32
N VAL A 8 16.41 20.36 -14.51
CA VAL A 8 15.70 19.36 -13.70
C VAL A 8 16.14 19.44 -12.24
N ALA A 9 17.44 19.51 -11.94
CA ALA A 9 17.95 19.64 -10.58
C ALA A 9 17.46 20.94 -9.90
N ARG A 10 17.36 22.04 -10.63
CA ARG A 10 16.80 23.31 -10.12
C ARG A 10 15.28 23.25 -9.94
N ALA A 11 14.54 22.59 -10.84
CA ALA A 11 13.10 22.38 -10.73
C ALA A 11 12.79 21.50 -9.52
N VAL A 12 13.48 20.38 -9.35
CA VAL A 12 13.38 19.48 -8.19
C VAL A 12 13.66 20.26 -6.89
N LYS A 13 14.75 21.02 -6.83
CA LYS A 13 15.10 21.81 -5.64
C LYS A 13 14.07 22.91 -5.31
N ARG A 14 13.42 23.48 -6.33
CA ARG A 14 12.39 24.51 -6.17
C ARG A 14 11.05 23.92 -5.74
N LEU A 15 10.69 22.72 -6.22
CA LEU A 15 9.48 21.98 -5.87
C LEU A 15 9.48 21.58 -4.37
N PHE A 16 10.65 21.27 -3.81
CA PHE A 16 10.78 20.82 -2.42
C PHE A 16 11.09 21.94 -1.41
N SER A 17 11.36 23.18 -1.89
CA SER A 17 11.55 24.38 -1.05
C SER A 17 10.31 25.28 -0.95
N GLY A 18 9.18 24.91 -1.59
CA GLY A 18 7.96 25.70 -1.63
C GLY A 18 7.23 25.79 -0.28
N ALA A 19 6.58 26.93 -0.04
CA ALA A 19 5.78 27.17 1.16
C ALA A 19 4.69 26.12 1.36
N PRO A 20 4.44 25.63 2.58
CA PRO A 20 3.36 24.69 2.86
C PRO A 20 2.00 25.34 2.59
N GLY A 21 1.17 24.74 1.73
CA GLY A 21 -0.23 25.20 1.65
C GLY A 21 -1.01 24.88 0.39
N ARG A 22 -0.40 24.74 -0.77
CA ARG A 22 -1.12 24.33 -1.99
C ARG A 22 -0.39 23.17 -2.66
N GLY A 23 -1.15 22.09 -2.90
CA GLY A 23 -0.65 20.97 -3.71
C GLY A 23 -0.36 21.43 -5.14
N GLU A 24 0.65 20.83 -5.74
CA GLU A 24 0.93 21.04 -7.15
C GLU A 24 0.07 20.09 -7.99
N PRO A 25 -0.50 20.56 -9.10
CA PRO A 25 -1.35 19.71 -9.93
C PRO A 25 -0.54 18.56 -10.53
N LEU A 26 -1.17 17.41 -10.67
CA LEU A 26 -0.62 16.31 -11.47
C LEU A 26 -0.76 16.66 -12.96
N THR A 27 0.30 16.40 -13.72
CA THR A 27 0.40 16.69 -15.14
C THR A 27 1.04 15.52 -15.88
N ALA A 28 1.11 15.58 -17.21
CA ALA A 28 1.86 14.62 -18.01
C ALA A 28 3.35 14.51 -17.63
N GLU A 29 3.90 15.54 -16.98
CA GLU A 29 5.29 15.55 -16.49
C GLU A 29 5.47 14.85 -15.12
N SER A 30 4.38 14.57 -14.40
CA SER A 30 4.45 13.98 -13.05
C SER A 30 5.21 12.65 -12.97
N PRO A 31 5.11 11.72 -13.94
CA PRO A 31 5.95 10.51 -13.93
C PRO A 31 7.45 10.82 -13.97
N ARG A 32 7.87 11.77 -14.80
CA ARG A 32 9.28 12.18 -14.90
C ARG A 32 9.75 12.85 -13.61
N LEU A 33 8.92 13.69 -12.99
CA LEU A 33 9.23 14.34 -11.70
C LEU A 33 9.29 13.33 -10.56
N ALA A 34 8.38 12.33 -10.52
CA ALA A 34 8.41 11.25 -9.56
C ALA A 34 9.69 10.41 -9.69
N SER A 35 10.06 10.02 -10.92
CA SER A 35 11.31 9.31 -11.20
C SER A 35 12.53 10.12 -10.76
N ALA A 36 12.55 11.43 -11.04
CA ALA A 36 13.64 12.32 -10.63
C ALA A 36 13.73 12.44 -9.09
N PHE A 37 12.60 12.46 -8.38
CA PHE A 37 12.57 12.43 -6.92
C PHE A 37 13.13 11.11 -6.38
N ILE A 38 12.68 9.97 -6.91
CA ILE A 38 13.10 8.64 -6.44
C ILE A 38 14.61 8.45 -6.70
N GLU A 39 15.10 8.71 -7.90
CA GLU A 39 16.50 8.53 -8.26
C GLU A 39 17.43 9.65 -7.72
N GLY A 40 16.91 10.86 -7.49
CA GLY A 40 17.72 11.99 -7.01
C GLY A 40 17.74 12.11 -5.49
N GLU A 41 16.60 11.94 -4.82
CA GLU A 41 16.48 12.21 -3.39
C GLU A 41 16.42 10.95 -2.53
N LEU A 42 15.82 9.85 -3.05
CA LEU A 42 15.66 8.62 -2.28
C LEU A 42 16.74 7.59 -2.54
N LYS A 43 17.44 7.64 -3.66
CA LYS A 43 18.51 6.70 -3.99
C LYS A 43 19.68 6.80 -3.01
N VAL A 44 20.10 5.64 -2.50
CA VAL A 44 21.30 5.46 -1.69
C VAL A 44 21.99 4.20 -2.20
N GLU A 45 23.14 4.35 -2.87
CA GLU A 45 23.87 3.23 -3.48
C GLU A 45 22.96 2.38 -4.41
N ASP A 46 22.80 1.10 -4.09
CA ASP A 46 22.05 0.11 -4.84
C ASP A 46 20.56 0.02 -4.48
N GLY A 47 20.10 0.76 -3.46
CA GLY A 47 18.70 0.77 -3.00
C GLY A 47 18.13 2.16 -2.83
N TYR A 48 17.08 2.26 -1.99
CA TYR A 48 16.40 3.52 -1.66
C TYR A 48 16.18 3.65 -0.15
N ARG A 49 15.93 4.88 0.28
CA ARG A 49 15.45 5.29 1.61
C ARG A 49 14.05 5.88 1.50
N PHE A 50 13.30 5.95 2.60
CA PHE A 50 11.97 6.55 2.57
C PHE A 50 11.99 8.08 2.41
N ALA A 51 12.95 8.75 3.01
CA ALA A 51 13.10 10.19 2.89
C ALA A 51 14.55 10.62 3.15
N ALA A 52 14.86 11.88 2.86
CA ALA A 52 16.17 12.45 3.17
C ALA A 52 16.52 12.28 4.66
N GLY A 53 17.74 11.80 4.94
CA GLY A 53 18.22 11.52 6.29
C GLY A 53 17.81 10.16 6.88
N CYS A 54 16.94 9.38 6.21
CA CYS A 54 16.68 7.99 6.58
C CYS A 54 17.77 7.05 6.02
N PRO A 55 18.00 5.88 6.64
CA PRO A 55 18.87 4.86 6.07
C PRO A 55 18.20 4.20 4.84
N LYS A 56 19.01 3.57 4.02
CA LYS A 56 18.57 2.64 2.98
C LYS A 56 17.96 1.41 3.65
N THR A 57 16.81 0.93 3.14
CA THR A 57 16.18 -0.28 3.65
C THR A 57 15.57 -1.11 2.53
N LEU A 58 15.36 -2.40 2.81
CA LEU A 58 14.65 -3.32 1.92
C LEU A 58 13.24 -2.78 1.61
N LEU A 59 12.51 -2.38 2.64
CA LEU A 59 11.14 -1.89 2.50
C LEU A 59 11.08 -0.60 1.65
N ALA A 60 11.95 0.37 1.91
CA ALA A 60 12.02 1.60 1.12
C ALA A 60 12.43 1.32 -0.34
N THR A 61 13.32 0.34 -0.55
CA THR A 61 13.72 -0.08 -1.89
C THR A 61 12.57 -0.73 -2.66
N ALA A 62 11.79 -1.58 -2.00
CA ALA A 62 10.58 -2.14 -2.60
C ALA A 62 9.58 -1.04 -3.01
N PHE A 63 9.32 -0.06 -2.12
CA PHE A 63 8.44 1.09 -2.44
C PHE A 63 8.97 1.97 -3.57
N GLY A 64 10.29 2.17 -3.68
CA GLY A 64 10.90 2.88 -4.80
C GLY A 64 10.64 2.17 -6.15
N VAL A 65 10.83 0.85 -6.20
CA VAL A 65 10.53 0.02 -7.38
C VAL A 65 9.05 0.09 -7.74
N LEU A 66 8.16 -0.10 -6.75
CA LEU A 66 6.71 -0.07 -6.94
C LEU A 66 6.21 1.32 -7.38
N SER A 67 6.85 2.38 -6.92
CA SER A 67 6.55 3.75 -7.37
C SER A 67 6.96 3.94 -8.84
N HIS A 68 8.14 3.47 -9.24
CA HIS A 68 8.54 3.47 -10.65
C HIS A 68 7.58 2.66 -11.54
N GLU A 69 7.11 1.50 -11.05
CA GLU A 69 6.11 0.70 -11.76
C GLU A 69 4.80 1.49 -11.93
N LEU A 70 4.26 2.04 -10.82
CA LEU A 70 3.00 2.78 -10.81
C LEU A 70 3.00 3.96 -11.78
N PHE A 71 4.09 4.72 -11.83
CA PHE A 71 4.27 5.84 -12.74
C PHE A 71 4.70 5.44 -14.17
N GLY A 72 4.85 4.13 -14.44
CA GLY A 72 5.28 3.63 -15.76
C GLY A 72 6.73 3.98 -16.12
N THR A 73 7.57 4.32 -15.14
CA THR A 73 8.96 4.75 -15.36
C THR A 73 10.00 3.64 -15.10
N LEU A 74 9.57 2.46 -14.63
CA LEU A 74 10.48 1.37 -14.28
C LEU A 74 11.29 0.87 -15.49
N SER A 75 10.65 0.74 -16.66
CA SER A 75 11.30 0.32 -17.91
C SER A 75 12.27 1.38 -18.46
N SER A 76 12.14 2.62 -18.04
CA SER A 76 13.03 3.72 -18.44
C SER A 76 14.32 3.78 -17.59
N LEU A 77 14.39 3.06 -16.49
CA LEU A 77 15.64 2.92 -15.75
C LEU A 77 16.67 2.12 -16.57
N PRO A 78 17.96 2.45 -16.48
CA PRO A 78 19.02 1.65 -17.07
C PRO A 78 18.92 0.18 -16.63
N GLU A 79 19.20 -0.75 -17.52
CA GLU A 79 19.13 -2.19 -17.21
C GLU A 79 20.02 -2.56 -16.02
N GLU A 80 21.22 -1.99 -15.93
CA GLU A 80 22.12 -2.23 -14.79
C GLU A 80 21.47 -1.75 -13.49
N ARG A 81 20.76 -0.60 -13.48
CA ARG A 81 20.05 -0.13 -12.30
C ARG A 81 18.96 -1.10 -11.84
N ARG A 82 18.19 -1.66 -12.77
CA ARG A 82 17.18 -2.67 -12.45
C ARG A 82 17.80 -3.94 -11.88
N ARG A 83 18.95 -4.38 -12.44
CA ARG A 83 19.71 -5.51 -11.90
C ARG A 83 20.29 -5.24 -10.49
N GLU A 84 20.77 -4.02 -10.22
CA GLU A 84 21.22 -3.62 -8.89
C GLU A 84 20.08 -3.75 -7.87
N LEU A 85 18.91 -3.20 -8.19
CA LEU A 85 17.72 -3.28 -7.33
C LEU A 85 17.30 -4.73 -7.07
N SER A 86 17.29 -5.58 -8.11
CA SER A 86 16.98 -7.01 -7.96
C SER A 86 17.97 -7.71 -7.04
N ARG A 87 19.28 -7.52 -7.28
CA ARG A 87 20.34 -8.13 -6.44
C ARG A 87 20.26 -7.65 -4.99
N TYR A 88 20.00 -6.36 -4.78
CA TYR A 88 19.83 -5.80 -3.44
C TYR A 88 18.65 -6.48 -2.73
N ILE A 89 17.47 -6.53 -3.35
CA ILE A 89 16.30 -7.18 -2.75
C ILE A 89 16.58 -8.66 -2.48
N GLN A 90 17.10 -9.41 -3.46
CA GLN A 90 17.39 -10.84 -3.33
C GLN A 90 18.43 -11.16 -2.26
N SER A 91 19.37 -10.24 -1.97
CA SER A 91 20.40 -10.45 -0.95
C SER A 91 19.84 -10.48 0.48
N HIS A 92 18.61 -10.03 0.69
CA HIS A 92 17.93 -10.06 1.99
C HIS A 92 17.14 -11.36 2.23
N GLN A 93 17.14 -12.30 1.27
CA GLN A 93 16.42 -13.56 1.42
C GLN A 93 17.19 -14.56 2.27
N GLY A 94 16.59 -15.00 3.35
CA GLY A 94 17.11 -16.05 4.24
C GLY A 94 16.78 -17.47 3.75
N PRO A 95 17.34 -18.52 4.41
CA PRO A 95 17.26 -19.90 3.96
C PRO A 95 15.85 -20.51 3.97
N THR A 96 14.92 -19.93 4.73
CA THR A 96 13.51 -20.34 4.76
C THR A 96 12.68 -19.72 3.63
N GLY A 97 13.26 -18.77 2.88
CA GLY A 97 12.57 -17.98 1.86
C GLY A 97 12.02 -16.65 2.36
N LEU A 98 12.08 -16.36 3.66
CA LEU A 98 11.73 -15.07 4.25
C LEU A 98 12.77 -14.00 3.86
N PHE A 99 12.32 -12.77 3.69
CA PHE A 99 13.19 -11.61 3.51
C PHE A 99 13.25 -10.82 4.81
N ARG A 100 14.44 -10.30 5.14
CA ARG A 100 14.65 -9.51 6.34
C ARG A 100 15.76 -8.49 6.17
N ASP A 101 15.46 -7.23 6.51
CA ASP A 101 16.46 -6.16 6.57
C ASP A 101 17.27 -6.29 7.87
N PRO A 102 18.62 -6.27 7.80
CA PRO A 102 19.47 -6.33 8.98
C PRO A 102 19.25 -5.19 9.99
N LEU A 103 18.67 -4.05 9.56
CA LEU A 103 18.32 -2.96 10.48
C LEU A 103 17.16 -3.32 11.42
N HIS A 104 16.37 -4.33 11.12
CA HIS A 104 15.27 -4.80 11.93
C HIS A 104 15.73 -5.93 12.86
N ASP A 105 16.59 -5.61 13.84
CA ASP A 105 16.97 -6.57 14.86
C ASP A 105 15.82 -6.87 15.84
N ASP A 106 15.78 -8.09 16.39
CA ASP A 106 14.71 -8.56 17.29
C ASP A 106 14.57 -7.69 18.53
N ALA A 107 15.69 -7.22 19.10
CA ALA A 107 15.66 -6.42 20.30
C ALA A 107 15.02 -5.04 20.08
N ALA A 108 15.23 -4.43 18.90
CA ALA A 108 14.57 -3.21 18.51
C ALA A 108 13.06 -3.43 18.32
N ILE A 109 12.69 -4.52 17.62
CA ILE A 109 11.29 -4.85 17.34
C ILE A 109 10.50 -5.13 18.62
N PHE A 110 11.03 -5.94 19.52
CA PHE A 110 10.35 -6.28 20.79
C PHE A 110 10.08 -5.06 21.69
N ARG A 111 10.88 -3.99 21.57
CA ARG A 111 10.61 -2.72 22.28
C ARG A 111 9.36 -2.01 21.79
N LEU A 112 8.90 -2.31 20.58
CA LEU A 112 7.78 -1.63 19.93
C LEU A 112 6.39 -2.15 20.36
N ARG A 113 6.29 -3.18 21.19
CA ARG A 113 5.07 -3.80 21.74
C ARG A 113 4.02 -4.27 20.71
N LYS A 114 3.85 -3.57 19.60
CA LYS A 114 2.85 -3.87 18.55
C LYS A 114 3.40 -4.79 17.47
N PHE A 115 4.66 -4.62 17.10
CA PHE A 115 5.29 -5.39 16.03
C PHE A 115 6.06 -6.59 16.60
N THR A 116 6.02 -7.71 15.89
CA THR A 116 6.80 -8.91 16.20
C THR A 116 7.84 -9.13 15.11
N PRO A 117 8.92 -9.88 15.36
CA PRO A 117 9.85 -10.28 14.29
C PRO A 117 9.13 -10.93 13.12
N LEU A 118 8.17 -11.81 13.39
CA LEU A 118 7.37 -12.48 12.35
C LEU A 118 6.57 -11.47 11.49
N TYR A 119 5.99 -10.44 12.11
CA TYR A 119 5.26 -9.40 11.36
C TYR A 119 6.20 -8.68 10.40
N ILE A 120 7.35 -8.26 10.87
CA ILE A 120 8.33 -7.52 10.05
C ILE A 120 8.85 -8.39 8.91
N GLU A 121 9.23 -9.63 9.18
CA GLU A 121 9.69 -10.58 8.16
C GLU A 121 8.63 -10.86 7.10
N TRP A 122 7.37 -11.01 7.51
CA TRP A 122 6.28 -11.23 6.56
C TRP A 122 5.98 -9.97 5.74
N GLN A 123 5.99 -8.79 6.36
CA GLN A 123 5.82 -7.51 5.66
C GLN A 123 6.94 -7.29 4.63
N GLU A 124 8.18 -7.49 5.02
CA GLU A 124 9.34 -7.34 4.13
C GLU A 124 9.32 -8.36 3.00
N THR A 125 8.97 -9.62 3.29
CA THR A 125 8.79 -10.67 2.27
C THR A 125 7.69 -10.29 1.29
N TYR A 126 6.54 -9.82 1.80
CA TYR A 126 5.41 -9.39 0.99
C TYR A 126 5.80 -8.29 -0.01
N PHE A 127 6.48 -7.24 0.44
CA PHE A 127 6.91 -6.15 -0.44
C PHE A 127 8.09 -6.51 -1.34
N ALA A 128 9.01 -7.35 -0.87
CA ALA A 128 10.12 -7.85 -1.68
C ALA A 128 9.62 -8.67 -2.88
N LEU A 129 8.67 -9.58 -2.68
CA LEU A 129 8.05 -10.36 -3.75
C LEU A 129 7.38 -9.47 -4.80
N GLN A 130 6.66 -8.44 -4.37
CA GLN A 130 6.01 -7.49 -5.27
C GLN A 130 7.02 -6.70 -6.10
N ALA A 131 8.08 -6.22 -5.47
CA ALA A 131 9.12 -5.47 -6.16
C ALA A 131 9.90 -6.36 -7.14
N LEU A 132 10.20 -7.62 -6.78
CA LEU A 132 10.82 -8.58 -7.69
C LEU A 132 9.91 -8.87 -8.90
N ASP A 133 8.61 -9.08 -8.68
CA ASP A 133 7.65 -9.28 -9.76
C ASP A 133 7.61 -8.08 -10.72
N ALA A 134 7.62 -6.85 -10.18
CA ALA A 134 7.69 -5.63 -10.99
C ALA A 134 8.96 -5.55 -11.85
N LEU A 135 10.09 -6.02 -11.30
CA LEU A 135 11.37 -6.10 -12.00
C LEU A 135 11.45 -7.27 -12.99
N GLY A 136 10.46 -8.17 -13.02
CA GLY A 136 10.46 -9.39 -13.82
C GLY A 136 11.35 -10.50 -13.27
N GLU A 137 11.67 -10.43 -11.99
CA GLU A 137 12.59 -11.32 -11.28
C GLU A 137 11.86 -12.19 -10.24
N LYS A 138 12.57 -13.20 -9.74
CA LYS A 138 12.05 -14.13 -8.73
C LYS A 138 12.94 -14.13 -7.47
N PRO A 139 12.40 -14.57 -6.32
CA PRO A 139 13.23 -14.88 -5.17
C PRO A 139 14.23 -16.00 -5.48
N ASN A 140 15.39 -15.98 -4.83
CA ASN A 140 16.42 -16.99 -5.03
C ASN A 140 16.06 -18.38 -4.47
N LEU A 141 15.22 -18.38 -3.44
CA LEU A 141 14.82 -19.60 -2.70
C LEU A 141 13.29 -19.68 -2.61
N PRO A 142 12.72 -20.89 -2.57
CA PRO A 142 11.30 -21.11 -2.38
C PRO A 142 10.83 -20.65 -0.98
N LEU A 143 9.54 -20.32 -0.86
CA LEU A 143 8.91 -19.86 0.38
C LEU A 143 8.59 -21.03 1.33
N ARG A 144 9.61 -21.70 1.88
CA ARG A 144 9.44 -22.89 2.73
C ARG A 144 8.70 -22.62 4.03
N PHE A 145 8.72 -21.40 4.52
CA PHE A 145 8.05 -21.02 5.76
C PHE A 145 6.51 -21.14 5.69
N ILE A 146 5.91 -21.22 4.48
CA ILE A 146 4.46 -21.41 4.32
C ILE A 146 4.02 -22.88 4.40
N GLU A 147 4.94 -23.83 4.31
CA GLU A 147 4.62 -25.27 4.27
C GLU A 147 3.70 -25.75 5.41
N PRO A 148 3.88 -25.34 6.68
CA PRO A 148 2.98 -25.74 7.76
C PRO A 148 1.52 -25.29 7.54
N PHE A 149 1.31 -24.16 6.88
CA PHE A 149 -0.03 -23.60 6.64
C PHE A 149 -0.79 -24.25 5.48
N ARG A 150 -0.16 -25.17 4.74
CA ARG A 150 -0.82 -26.01 3.74
C ARG A 150 -1.67 -27.13 4.37
N ASP A 151 -1.34 -27.52 5.60
CA ASP A 151 -2.19 -28.39 6.38
C ASP A 151 -3.45 -27.65 6.85
N PRO A 152 -4.66 -28.11 6.51
CA PRO A 152 -5.89 -27.42 6.84
C PRO A 152 -6.11 -27.22 8.34
N GLY A 153 -5.68 -28.19 9.17
CA GLY A 153 -5.84 -28.14 10.62
C GLY A 153 -4.88 -27.11 11.24
N MET A 154 -3.64 -27.06 10.76
CA MET A 154 -2.66 -26.07 11.19
C MET A 154 -3.09 -24.65 10.79
N LEU A 155 -3.58 -24.47 9.56
CA LEU A 155 -4.09 -23.19 9.07
C LEU A 155 -5.24 -22.69 9.94
N GLU A 156 -6.24 -23.56 10.20
CA GLU A 156 -7.39 -23.21 11.02
C GLU A 156 -6.98 -22.89 12.47
N ALA A 157 -6.10 -23.69 13.06
CA ALA A 157 -5.56 -23.45 14.41
C ALA A 157 -4.86 -22.09 14.48
N TRP A 158 -4.04 -21.76 13.48
CA TRP A 158 -3.35 -20.48 13.43
C TRP A 158 -4.33 -19.30 13.27
N VAL A 159 -5.34 -19.38 12.38
CA VAL A 159 -6.34 -18.33 12.22
C VAL A 159 -7.11 -18.06 13.52
N ARG A 160 -7.33 -19.10 14.35
CA ARG A 160 -7.95 -18.95 15.68
C ARG A 160 -7.08 -18.20 16.68
N THR A 161 -5.75 -18.15 16.50
CA THR A 161 -4.84 -17.38 17.35
C THR A 161 -4.83 -15.89 17.04
N LEU A 162 -5.34 -15.48 15.90
CA LEU A 162 -5.37 -14.08 15.50
C LEU A 162 -6.45 -13.31 16.29
N GLY A 163 -6.06 -12.21 16.91
CA GLY A 163 -6.99 -11.30 17.60
C GLY A 163 -7.77 -10.46 16.58
N PHE A 164 -9.08 -10.66 16.52
CA PHE A 164 -9.95 -9.89 15.61
C PHE A 164 -10.44 -8.58 16.23
N ASP A 165 -10.18 -8.32 17.48
CA ASP A 165 -10.40 -7.06 18.18
C ASP A 165 -9.46 -5.92 17.69
N ASP A 166 -8.24 -6.24 17.22
CA ASP A 166 -7.40 -5.35 16.40
C ASP A 166 -7.26 -5.94 14.98
N PHE A 167 -8.37 -5.90 14.24
CA PHE A 167 -8.44 -6.55 12.94
C PHE A 167 -7.52 -5.89 11.90
N TRP A 168 -7.32 -4.59 11.96
CA TRP A 168 -6.36 -3.90 11.08
C TRP A 168 -4.97 -4.53 11.18
N PHE A 169 -4.50 -4.82 12.39
CA PHE A 169 -3.21 -5.47 12.57
C PHE A 169 -3.23 -6.95 12.13
N SER A 170 -4.24 -7.71 12.58
CA SER A 170 -4.35 -9.14 12.28
C SER A 170 -4.56 -9.45 10.80
N SER A 171 -5.29 -8.60 10.09
CA SER A 171 -5.54 -8.77 8.65
C SER A 171 -4.29 -8.63 7.78
N ASN A 172 -3.25 -7.94 8.25
CA ASN A 172 -1.96 -7.93 7.55
C ASN A 172 -1.39 -9.35 7.43
N TYR A 173 -1.42 -10.14 8.50
CA TYR A 173 -0.96 -11.53 8.44
C TYR A 173 -1.76 -12.37 7.44
N LEU A 174 -3.08 -12.16 7.39
CA LEU A 174 -3.97 -12.84 6.45
C LEU A 174 -3.65 -12.44 5.00
N MET A 175 -3.48 -11.15 4.75
CA MET A 175 -3.09 -10.61 3.44
C MET A 175 -1.73 -11.16 2.99
N PHE A 176 -0.75 -11.16 3.89
CA PHE A 176 0.58 -11.69 3.58
C PHE A 176 0.50 -13.17 3.21
N LEU A 177 -0.16 -13.99 4.03
CA LEU A 177 -0.27 -15.43 3.80
C LEU A 177 -1.05 -15.75 2.51
N LEU A 178 -2.16 -15.05 2.24
CA LEU A 178 -2.89 -15.18 0.96
C LEU A 178 -1.99 -14.88 -0.22
N THR A 179 -1.19 -13.81 -0.14
CA THR A 179 -0.24 -13.46 -1.18
C THR A 179 0.81 -14.54 -1.38
N PHE A 180 1.36 -15.10 -0.30
CA PHE A 180 2.37 -16.15 -0.38
C PHE A 180 1.83 -17.43 -1.00
N PHE A 181 0.60 -17.82 -0.66
CA PHE A 181 -0.07 -18.95 -1.31
C PHE A 181 -0.29 -18.70 -2.81
N LEU A 182 -0.80 -17.51 -3.17
CA LEU A 182 -1.03 -17.18 -4.58
C LEU A 182 0.26 -17.02 -5.38
N TRP A 183 1.32 -16.57 -4.73
CA TRP A 183 2.65 -16.50 -5.34
C TRP A 183 3.19 -17.88 -5.71
N ASP A 184 3.06 -18.83 -4.79
CA ASP A 184 3.65 -20.17 -4.92
C ASP A 184 2.75 -21.15 -5.70
N GLU A 185 1.43 -21.11 -5.45
CA GLU A 185 0.44 -22.06 -5.99
C GLU A 185 -0.40 -21.49 -7.14
N GLY A 186 -0.35 -20.18 -7.35
CA GLY A 186 -1.17 -19.49 -8.35
C GLY A 186 -2.63 -19.33 -7.94
N GLN A 187 -3.46 -18.92 -8.89
CA GLN A 187 -4.87 -18.59 -8.66
C GLN A 187 -5.74 -19.79 -8.22
N ALA A 188 -5.34 -21.01 -8.53
CA ALA A 188 -6.03 -22.23 -8.12
C ALA A 188 -5.63 -22.71 -6.71
N SER A 189 -4.88 -21.94 -5.94
CA SER A 189 -4.36 -22.32 -4.62
C SER A 189 -5.44 -22.86 -3.69
N PRO A 190 -5.40 -24.15 -3.31
CA PRO A 190 -6.34 -24.72 -2.32
C PRO A 190 -6.19 -24.06 -0.95
N SER A 191 -4.96 -23.68 -0.58
CA SER A 191 -4.66 -23.05 0.70
C SER A 191 -5.26 -21.64 0.78
N ALA A 192 -5.18 -20.85 -0.30
CA ALA A 192 -5.81 -19.53 -0.36
C ALA A 192 -7.34 -19.63 -0.29
N HIS A 193 -7.94 -20.53 -1.06
CA HIS A 193 -9.39 -20.75 -1.00
C HIS A 193 -9.85 -21.19 0.39
N ARG A 194 -9.12 -22.11 1.04
CA ARG A 194 -9.44 -22.55 2.40
C ARG A 194 -9.36 -21.41 3.40
N LEU A 195 -8.35 -20.55 3.29
CA LEU A 195 -8.22 -19.39 4.18
C LEU A 195 -9.42 -18.44 4.02
N LEU A 196 -9.88 -18.19 2.80
CA LEU A 196 -11.06 -17.35 2.56
C LEU A 196 -12.35 -18.02 3.09
N ASP A 197 -12.50 -19.35 3.00
CA ASP A 197 -13.63 -20.07 3.61
C ASP A 197 -13.71 -19.87 5.14
N LEU A 198 -12.54 -19.86 5.81
CA LEU A 198 -12.47 -19.59 7.26
C LEU A 198 -12.85 -18.14 7.60
N LEU A 199 -12.64 -17.22 6.67
CA LEU A 199 -12.97 -15.79 6.84
C LEU A 199 -14.46 -15.53 6.55
N ASP A 200 -15.07 -16.20 5.56
CA ASP A 200 -16.49 -16.03 5.22
C ASP A 200 -17.40 -16.21 6.44
N ALA A 201 -17.12 -17.21 7.28
CA ALA A 201 -17.88 -17.50 8.49
C ALA A 201 -17.76 -16.43 9.61
N ARG A 202 -16.87 -15.46 9.45
CA ARG A 202 -16.53 -14.45 10.46
C ARG A 202 -16.83 -13.01 10.02
N GLN A 203 -17.30 -12.83 8.80
CA GLN A 203 -17.65 -11.52 8.29
C GLN A 203 -18.91 -11.00 8.97
N ASP A 204 -18.87 -9.73 9.46
CA ASP A 204 -20.00 -9.09 10.11
C ASP A 204 -21.03 -8.61 9.07
N PRO A 205 -22.26 -9.14 9.04
CA PRO A 205 -23.27 -8.74 8.07
C PRO A 205 -23.75 -7.28 8.25
N ALA A 206 -23.58 -6.70 9.44
CA ALA A 206 -24.04 -5.35 9.72
C ALA A 206 -23.07 -4.29 9.16
N THR A 207 -21.78 -4.60 9.12
CA THR A 207 -20.75 -3.67 8.68
C THR A 207 -20.10 -4.08 7.35
N GLY A 208 -20.20 -5.34 6.98
CA GLY A 208 -19.49 -5.94 5.86
C GLY A 208 -18.01 -6.24 6.17
N TYR A 209 -17.52 -5.88 7.34
CA TYR A 209 -16.13 -6.03 7.75
C TYR A 209 -15.91 -7.28 8.61
N TRP A 210 -14.68 -7.47 9.05
CA TRP A 210 -14.30 -8.44 10.07
C TRP A 210 -13.86 -7.69 11.33
N GLY A 211 -13.92 -8.36 12.47
CA GLY A 211 -13.46 -7.85 13.75
C GLY A 211 -14.47 -6.97 14.50
N THR A 212 -15.44 -6.35 13.84
CA THR A 212 -16.41 -5.44 14.46
C THR A 212 -17.31 -6.15 15.48
N GLN A 213 -17.67 -7.40 15.27
CA GLN A 213 -18.39 -8.22 16.27
C GLN A 213 -17.50 -8.64 17.46
N GLN A 214 -16.18 -8.57 17.32
CA GLN A 214 -15.21 -8.89 18.35
C GLN A 214 -14.67 -7.66 19.10
N GLY A 215 -15.22 -6.47 18.81
CA GLY A 215 -14.88 -5.22 19.51
C GLY A 215 -13.97 -4.28 18.74
N ALA A 216 -13.54 -4.62 17.52
CA ALA A 216 -12.83 -3.68 16.65
C ALA A 216 -13.72 -2.46 16.34
N SER A 217 -13.13 -1.27 16.33
CA SER A 217 -13.84 -0.07 15.88
C SER A 217 -14.20 -0.19 14.40
N LEU A 218 -15.19 0.56 13.93
CA LEU A 218 -15.59 0.58 12.52
C LEU A 218 -14.40 0.94 11.61
N PHE A 219 -13.56 1.88 12.03
CA PHE A 219 -12.35 2.27 11.31
C PHE A 219 -11.32 1.15 11.26
N ASN A 220 -11.06 0.47 12.37
CA ASN A 220 -10.16 -0.67 12.43
C ASN A 220 -10.66 -1.82 11.53
N GLY A 221 -11.97 -2.09 11.55
CA GLY A 221 -12.61 -3.06 10.65
C GLY A 221 -12.46 -2.70 9.18
N MET A 222 -12.62 -1.41 8.81
CA MET A 222 -12.43 -0.92 7.44
C MET A 222 -11.00 -1.16 6.94
N ALA A 223 -10.01 -0.68 7.71
CA ALA A 223 -8.61 -0.80 7.33
C ALA A 223 -8.16 -2.27 7.23
N GLY A 224 -8.74 -3.15 8.07
CA GLY A 224 -8.51 -4.59 7.96
C GLY A 224 -9.21 -5.24 6.80
N ALA A 225 -10.44 -4.85 6.49
CA ALA A 225 -11.23 -5.43 5.40
C ALA A 225 -10.64 -5.10 4.02
N TYR A 226 -10.08 -3.91 3.83
CA TYR A 226 -9.34 -3.54 2.63
C TYR A 226 -8.29 -4.59 2.25
N HIS A 227 -7.55 -5.12 3.21
CA HIS A 227 -6.52 -6.14 2.99
C HIS A 227 -7.06 -7.43 2.35
N LEU A 228 -8.36 -7.68 2.42
CA LEU A 228 -8.96 -8.95 2.00
C LEU A 228 -9.78 -8.85 0.71
N TYR A 229 -10.54 -7.79 0.50
CA TYR A 229 -11.48 -7.70 -0.64
C TYR A 229 -10.83 -7.93 -1.99
N GLY A 230 -9.61 -7.46 -2.19
CA GLY A 230 -8.85 -7.68 -3.42
C GLY A 230 -8.70 -9.16 -3.77
N PHE A 231 -8.51 -10.03 -2.77
CA PHE A 231 -8.38 -11.47 -2.98
C PHE A 231 -9.69 -12.13 -3.37
N TYR A 232 -10.81 -11.73 -2.75
CA TYR A 232 -12.14 -12.20 -3.16
C TYR A 232 -12.41 -11.88 -4.62
N ILE A 233 -12.22 -10.64 -5.02
CA ILE A 233 -12.47 -10.19 -6.40
C ILE A 233 -11.54 -10.90 -7.38
N TYR A 234 -10.24 -11.02 -7.07
CA TYR A 234 -9.26 -11.67 -7.92
C TYR A 234 -9.57 -13.16 -8.15
N LEU A 235 -10.00 -13.85 -7.10
CA LEU A 235 -10.34 -15.27 -7.16
C LEU A 235 -11.77 -15.54 -7.66
N GLY A 236 -12.50 -14.49 -8.09
CA GLY A 236 -13.88 -14.60 -8.57
C GLY A 236 -14.86 -15.04 -7.50
N ARG A 237 -14.53 -14.84 -6.21
CA ARG A 237 -15.41 -15.16 -5.09
C ARG A 237 -16.36 -14.00 -4.82
N PRO A 238 -17.62 -14.28 -4.43
CA PRO A 238 -18.53 -13.21 -4.03
C PRO A 238 -18.00 -12.51 -2.76
N VAL A 239 -18.05 -11.18 -2.77
CA VAL A 239 -17.82 -10.39 -1.56
C VAL A 239 -19.15 -10.32 -0.82
N HIS A 240 -19.28 -11.09 0.27
CA HIS A 240 -20.47 -11.04 1.10
C HIS A 240 -20.64 -9.66 1.73
N HIS A 241 -21.89 -9.23 1.93
CA HIS A 241 -22.23 -7.97 2.59
C HIS A 241 -21.56 -6.72 2.00
N ALA A 242 -21.24 -6.70 0.68
CA ALA A 242 -20.56 -5.59 0.00
C ALA A 242 -21.30 -4.25 0.20
N THR A 243 -22.64 -4.24 0.13
CA THR A 243 -23.47 -3.05 0.38
C THR A 243 -23.25 -2.47 1.77
N ALA A 244 -23.18 -3.33 2.80
CA ALA A 244 -22.93 -2.92 4.18
C ALA A 244 -21.50 -2.35 4.34
N ALA A 245 -20.50 -2.95 3.66
CA ALA A 245 -19.14 -2.46 3.64
C ALA A 245 -19.03 -1.06 3.02
N VAL A 246 -19.69 -0.83 1.88
CA VAL A 246 -19.76 0.49 1.23
C VAL A 246 -20.39 1.52 2.16
N ASP A 247 -21.55 1.22 2.78
CA ASP A 247 -22.21 2.15 3.70
C ASP A 247 -21.37 2.44 4.94
N SER A 248 -20.68 1.43 5.46
CA SER A 248 -19.77 1.58 6.61
C SER A 248 -18.57 2.46 6.27
N THR A 249 -17.99 2.30 5.08
CA THR A 249 -16.88 3.14 4.60
C THR A 249 -17.32 4.59 4.39
N LEU A 250 -18.50 4.82 3.83
CA LEU A 250 -19.05 6.17 3.62
C LEU A 250 -19.28 6.91 4.94
N LYS A 251 -19.68 6.22 6.02
CA LYS A 251 -19.86 6.80 7.37
C LYS A 251 -18.56 7.30 8.00
N LEU A 252 -17.42 6.74 7.60
CA LEU A 252 -16.11 7.08 8.15
C LEU A 252 -15.46 8.29 7.47
N GLN A 253 -16.04 8.82 6.38
CA GLN A 253 -15.45 9.97 5.70
C GLN A 253 -15.50 11.23 6.57
N GLU A 254 -14.35 11.86 6.78
CA GLU A 254 -14.18 13.09 7.56
C GLU A 254 -14.62 14.35 6.79
N PRO A 255 -14.81 15.48 7.50
CA PRO A 255 -15.08 16.78 6.85
C PRO A 255 -13.99 17.21 5.84
N SER A 256 -12.75 16.77 6.01
CA SER A 256 -11.64 16.97 5.05
C SER A 256 -11.89 16.30 3.69
N GLY A 257 -12.83 15.37 3.60
CA GLY A 257 -13.06 14.50 2.46
C GLY A 257 -12.23 13.21 2.50
N LEU A 258 -11.36 13.02 3.49
CA LEU A 258 -10.49 11.87 3.66
C LEU A 258 -10.98 10.94 4.77
N TRP A 259 -10.23 9.89 5.07
CA TRP A 259 -10.54 8.90 6.12
C TRP A 259 -9.41 8.80 7.15
N GLY A 260 -9.70 8.19 8.30
CA GLY A 260 -8.76 8.04 9.41
C GLY A 260 -8.99 9.06 10.51
N ASP A 261 -8.34 8.85 11.66
CA ASP A 261 -8.34 9.81 12.75
C ASP A 261 -7.68 11.13 12.33
N PRO A 262 -7.92 12.25 13.04
CA PRO A 262 -7.19 13.48 12.80
C PRO A 262 -5.68 13.21 12.75
N GLY A 263 -5.08 13.28 11.56
CA GLY A 263 -3.69 12.92 11.32
C GLY A 263 -3.46 11.55 10.69
N GLY A 264 -4.51 10.87 10.21
CA GLY A 264 -4.42 9.69 9.36
C GLY A 264 -3.58 9.93 8.10
N GLY A 265 -3.07 8.87 7.53
CA GLY A 265 -2.06 8.87 6.48
C GLY A 265 -2.56 8.42 5.11
N PRO A 266 -1.63 8.23 4.18
CA PRO A 266 -1.96 7.84 2.82
C PRO A 266 -2.52 6.42 2.72
N CYS A 267 -2.15 5.50 3.63
CA CYS A 267 -2.67 4.14 3.62
C CYS A 267 -4.15 4.10 4.00
N GLU A 268 -4.56 4.75 5.08
CA GLU A 268 -5.94 4.79 5.54
C GLU A 268 -6.89 5.42 4.51
N ASP A 269 -6.41 6.43 3.80
CA ASP A 269 -7.16 7.03 2.70
C ASP A 269 -7.29 6.07 1.52
N LEU A 270 -6.20 5.34 1.17
CA LEU A 270 -6.25 4.32 0.12
C LEU A 270 -7.19 3.18 0.49
N ASP A 271 -7.14 2.69 1.73
CA ASP A 271 -7.97 1.57 2.21
C ASP A 271 -9.46 1.85 1.94
N ALA A 272 -9.94 3.02 2.33
CA ALA A 272 -11.31 3.43 2.11
C ALA A 272 -11.65 3.64 0.63
N ILE A 273 -10.75 4.29 -0.12
CA ILE A 273 -10.94 4.56 -1.55
C ILE A 273 -10.98 3.25 -2.35
N ASP A 274 -10.13 2.29 -2.02
CA ASP A 274 -10.09 1.00 -2.68
C ASP A 274 -11.41 0.22 -2.50
N ILE A 275 -11.94 0.21 -1.27
CA ILE A 275 -13.25 -0.38 -0.97
C ILE A 275 -14.34 0.29 -1.82
N LEU A 276 -14.42 1.62 -1.82
CA LEU A 276 -15.44 2.38 -2.55
C LEU A 276 -15.28 2.29 -4.08
N ALA A 277 -14.07 2.11 -4.57
CA ALA A 277 -13.80 1.97 -5.99
C ALA A 277 -14.13 0.58 -6.54
N LYS A 278 -13.92 -0.47 -5.75
CA LYS A 278 -13.96 -1.87 -6.21
C LYS A 278 -15.23 -2.64 -5.83
N LEU A 279 -15.85 -2.31 -4.69
CA LEU A 279 -17.08 -3.00 -4.31
C LEU A 279 -18.28 -2.46 -5.08
N GLU A 280 -19.16 -3.39 -5.48
CA GLU A 280 -20.39 -3.06 -6.21
C GLU A 280 -21.41 -2.42 -5.25
N PRO A 281 -21.91 -1.23 -5.56
CA PRO A 281 -23.02 -0.63 -4.82
C PRO A 281 -24.30 -1.45 -4.96
N GLY A 282 -25.08 -1.54 -3.90
CA GLY A 282 -26.35 -2.27 -3.89
C GLY A 282 -27.51 -1.54 -4.59
N SER A 283 -27.34 -0.26 -4.93
CA SER A 283 -28.35 0.58 -5.59
C SER A 283 -27.71 1.77 -6.29
N THR A 284 -28.47 2.38 -7.22
CA THR A 284 -28.08 3.62 -7.89
C THR A 284 -27.86 4.77 -6.91
N GLU A 285 -28.66 4.85 -5.84
CA GLU A 285 -28.50 5.87 -4.79
C GLU A 285 -27.17 5.68 -4.05
N GLN A 286 -26.83 4.43 -3.71
CA GLN A 286 -25.54 4.14 -3.07
C GLN A 286 -24.37 4.48 -3.99
N ASP A 287 -24.48 4.18 -5.31
CA ASP A 287 -23.47 4.57 -6.29
C ASP A 287 -23.26 6.09 -6.35
N GLN A 288 -24.35 6.86 -6.36
CA GLN A 288 -24.28 8.33 -6.33
C GLN A 288 -23.57 8.84 -5.06
N ARG A 289 -23.84 8.24 -3.91
CA ARG A 289 -23.17 8.58 -2.64
C ARG A 289 -21.66 8.24 -2.69
N VAL A 290 -21.29 7.10 -3.26
CA VAL A 290 -19.89 6.72 -3.50
C VAL A 290 -19.19 7.75 -4.39
N ARG A 291 -19.78 8.08 -5.55
CA ARG A 291 -19.20 9.05 -6.48
C ARG A 291 -19.08 10.44 -5.85
N ALA A 292 -20.06 10.88 -5.08
CA ALA A 292 -20.00 12.14 -4.34
C ALA A 292 -18.90 12.14 -3.26
N SER A 293 -18.74 11.04 -2.53
CA SER A 293 -17.70 10.84 -1.53
C SER A 293 -16.30 10.92 -2.14
N LEU A 294 -16.04 10.17 -3.21
CA LEU A 294 -14.76 10.18 -3.92
C LEU A 294 -14.46 11.56 -4.57
N SER A 295 -15.50 12.24 -5.06
CA SER A 295 -15.34 13.60 -5.59
C SER A 295 -14.91 14.61 -4.52
N ARG A 296 -15.35 14.44 -3.26
CA ARG A 296 -14.88 15.24 -2.12
C ARG A 296 -13.45 14.91 -1.70
N ALA A 297 -13.03 13.63 -1.83
CA ALA A 297 -11.68 13.20 -1.46
C ALA A 297 -10.62 13.76 -2.41
N LEU A 298 -10.90 13.86 -3.71
CA LEU A 298 -9.91 14.18 -4.73
C LEU A 298 -9.14 15.48 -4.47
N PRO A 299 -9.77 16.63 -4.13
CA PRO A 299 -9.02 17.86 -3.83
C PRO A 299 -8.07 17.70 -2.64
N ALA A 300 -8.44 16.94 -1.61
CA ALA A 300 -7.62 16.72 -0.44
C ALA A 300 -6.41 15.82 -0.73
N LEU A 301 -6.58 14.83 -1.61
CA LEU A 301 -5.48 13.98 -2.10
C LEU A 301 -4.50 14.80 -2.95
N LEU A 302 -5.02 15.59 -3.89
CA LEU A 302 -4.20 16.46 -4.75
C LEU A 302 -3.43 17.52 -3.96
N ALA A 303 -3.97 18.00 -2.85
CA ALA A 303 -3.28 18.92 -1.95
C ALA A 303 -2.00 18.32 -1.31
N CYS A 304 -1.86 17.00 -1.30
CA CYS A 304 -0.63 16.31 -0.86
C CYS A 304 0.48 16.28 -1.92
N SER A 305 0.16 16.59 -3.18
CA SER A 305 1.13 16.52 -4.29
C SER A 305 2.17 17.62 -4.24
N ARG A 306 3.36 17.27 -4.66
CA ARG A 306 4.50 18.18 -4.92
C ARG A 306 5.05 17.86 -6.33
N GLY A 307 4.18 17.93 -7.34
CA GLY A 307 4.51 17.71 -8.74
C GLY A 307 4.64 16.24 -9.18
N GLY A 308 5.11 15.37 -8.35
CA GLY A 308 5.27 13.93 -8.62
C GLY A 308 5.63 13.17 -7.36
N ALA A 309 6.05 13.89 -6.30
CA ALA A 309 6.24 13.35 -4.96
C ALA A 309 5.06 13.76 -4.05
N PHE A 310 4.90 13.08 -2.92
CA PHE A 310 3.76 13.32 -2.04
C PHE A 310 4.18 13.37 -0.57
N VAL A 311 3.38 14.11 0.22
CA VAL A 311 3.50 14.20 1.66
C VAL A 311 2.45 13.32 2.36
N TRP A 312 2.76 12.92 3.60
CA TRP A 312 1.88 12.08 4.42
C TRP A 312 0.55 12.76 4.76
N SER A 313 0.62 13.91 5.43
CA SER A 313 -0.58 14.61 5.89
C SER A 313 -1.13 15.56 4.84
N SER A 314 -2.43 15.45 4.58
CA SER A 314 -3.11 16.46 3.78
C SER A 314 -3.19 17.79 4.54
N PRO A 315 -2.81 18.92 3.90
CA PRO A 315 -3.00 20.25 4.49
C PRO A 315 -4.46 20.55 4.87
N GLN A 316 -5.43 19.90 4.21
CA GLN A 316 -6.85 20.08 4.47
C GLN A 316 -7.33 19.47 5.80
N ARG A 317 -6.53 18.58 6.42
CA ARG A 317 -6.84 18.05 7.76
C ARG A 317 -6.59 19.05 8.89
N GLY A 318 -5.78 20.08 8.65
CA GLY A 318 -5.48 21.11 9.65
C GLY A 318 -4.71 20.60 10.89
N VAL A 319 -4.10 19.42 10.81
CA VAL A 319 -3.36 18.82 11.91
C VAL A 319 -1.92 19.31 11.98
N LYS A 320 -1.38 19.37 13.21
CA LYS A 320 0.03 19.70 13.41
C LYS A 320 0.94 18.63 12.81
N HIS A 321 2.01 19.04 12.16
CA HIS A 321 3.01 18.13 11.63
C HIS A 321 3.68 17.34 12.76
N ARG A 322 3.87 16.04 12.53
CA ARG A 322 4.53 15.10 13.44
C ARG A 322 5.52 14.24 12.70
N ARG A 323 6.29 13.44 13.40
CA ARG A 323 7.12 12.39 12.82
C ARG A 323 6.33 11.09 12.77
N ILE A 324 6.48 10.37 11.66
CA ILE A 324 5.95 9.03 11.46
C ILE A 324 7.12 8.06 11.47
N GLN A 325 6.93 6.92 12.13
CA GLN A 325 7.90 5.83 12.17
C GLN A 325 7.39 4.69 11.28
N TYR A 326 8.10 4.39 10.20
CA TYR A 326 7.81 3.23 9.39
C TYR A 326 8.23 1.97 10.13
N SER A 327 7.37 0.96 10.13
CA SER A 327 7.57 -0.28 10.90
C SER A 327 7.90 -0.02 12.38
N GLY A 328 7.53 1.15 12.91
CA GLY A 328 7.76 1.51 14.30
C GLY A 328 9.21 1.84 14.68
N LEU A 329 10.15 1.89 13.74
CA LEU A 329 11.56 2.18 14.02
C LEU A 329 11.86 3.67 13.97
N GLU A 330 12.48 4.22 15.04
CA GLU A 330 12.82 5.64 15.12
C GLU A 330 13.78 6.07 13.99
N THR A 331 14.71 5.20 13.60
CA THR A 331 15.68 5.47 12.52
C THR A 331 15.02 5.68 11.15
N LEU A 332 13.76 5.24 10.98
CA LEU A 332 12.99 5.42 9.76
C LEU A 332 11.96 6.54 9.87
N ALA A 333 12.01 7.37 10.93
CA ALA A 333 11.05 8.43 11.17
C ALA A 333 11.17 9.57 10.15
N VAL A 334 10.04 9.99 9.59
CA VAL A 334 9.93 11.13 8.69
C VAL A 334 8.88 12.12 9.19
N ARG A 335 8.99 13.38 8.74
CA ARG A 335 7.97 14.40 9.04
C ARG A 335 6.76 14.21 8.11
N THR A 336 5.56 14.42 8.64
CA THR A 336 4.32 14.27 7.87
C THR A 336 4.11 15.33 6.78
N ASP A 337 4.89 16.42 6.79
CA ASP A 337 4.91 17.49 5.77
C ASP A 337 6.10 17.39 4.79
N ALA A 338 6.97 16.42 4.98
CA ALA A 338 8.05 16.12 4.04
C ALA A 338 7.56 15.12 2.99
N VAL A 339 8.10 15.23 1.77
CA VAL A 339 7.90 14.23 0.73
C VAL A 339 8.62 12.94 1.10
N ASP A 340 8.01 11.81 0.83
CA ASP A 340 8.56 10.49 1.15
C ASP A 340 8.12 9.41 0.16
N GLY A 341 8.86 8.29 0.16
CA GLY A 341 8.61 7.18 -0.76
C GLY A 341 7.30 6.43 -0.48
N TRP A 342 6.89 6.33 0.80
CA TRP A 342 5.63 5.70 1.17
C TRP A 342 4.44 6.49 0.61
N SER A 343 4.38 7.78 0.90
CA SER A 343 3.29 8.65 0.42
C SER A 343 3.28 8.79 -1.10
N THR A 344 4.46 8.75 -1.73
CA THR A 344 4.64 8.86 -3.19
C THR A 344 4.15 7.59 -3.92
N TRP A 345 3.90 6.50 -3.22
CA TRP A 345 3.26 5.33 -3.78
C TRP A 345 1.74 5.30 -3.49
N PHE A 346 1.33 5.46 -2.22
CA PHE A 346 -0.07 5.35 -1.80
C PHE A 346 -0.98 6.44 -2.39
N ARG A 347 -0.53 7.71 -2.37
CA ARG A 347 -1.34 8.85 -2.81
C ARG A 347 -1.70 8.82 -4.29
N PRO A 348 -0.75 8.63 -5.24
CA PRO A 348 -1.08 8.57 -6.65
C PRO A 348 -1.93 7.35 -7.01
N LEU A 349 -1.77 6.22 -6.32
CA LEU A 349 -2.64 5.06 -6.47
C LEU A 349 -4.08 5.40 -6.06
N ALA A 350 -4.28 6.00 -4.88
CA ALA A 350 -5.60 6.46 -4.44
C ALA A 350 -6.24 7.43 -5.43
N ILE A 351 -5.47 8.41 -5.95
CA ILE A 351 -5.93 9.36 -6.96
C ILE A 351 -6.34 8.62 -8.23
N ALA A 352 -5.56 7.65 -8.68
CA ALA A 352 -5.86 6.87 -9.88
C ALA A 352 -7.17 6.09 -9.75
N LEU A 353 -7.39 5.42 -8.61
CA LEU A 353 -8.65 4.72 -8.32
C LEU A 353 -9.85 5.66 -8.29
N VAL A 354 -9.69 6.87 -7.73
CA VAL A 354 -10.75 7.89 -7.76
C VAL A 354 -11.05 8.33 -9.19
N HIS A 355 -10.03 8.61 -10.00
CA HIS A 355 -10.21 8.98 -11.40
C HIS A 355 -10.93 7.90 -12.20
N ASP A 356 -10.50 6.65 -12.03
CA ASP A 356 -11.11 5.51 -12.70
C ASP A 356 -12.58 5.32 -12.30
N ARG A 357 -12.89 5.36 -10.99
CA ARG A 357 -14.26 5.20 -10.48
C ARG A 357 -15.20 6.33 -10.88
N LEU A 358 -14.67 7.53 -11.09
CA LEU A 358 -15.42 8.72 -11.53
C LEU A 358 -15.44 8.91 -13.05
N ASP A 359 -14.87 7.99 -13.82
CA ASP A 359 -14.71 8.09 -15.29
C ASP A 359 -13.97 9.36 -15.72
N ARG A 360 -12.99 9.80 -14.93
CA ARG A 360 -12.16 10.96 -15.21
C ARG A 360 -10.82 10.55 -15.80
N PRO A 361 -10.30 11.22 -16.82
CA PRO A 361 -8.97 10.90 -17.34
C PRO A 361 -7.90 11.26 -16.31
N MET A 362 -6.94 10.32 -16.10
CA MET A 362 -5.69 10.64 -15.41
C MET A 362 -4.80 11.50 -16.32
N PRO A 363 -4.04 12.44 -15.76
CA PRO A 363 -3.12 13.27 -16.53
C PRO A 363 -1.93 12.49 -17.11
N PHE A 364 -1.70 11.26 -16.68
CA PHE A 364 -0.67 10.32 -17.17
C PHE A 364 -1.15 8.87 -17.02
N PRO A 365 -0.60 7.92 -17.81
CA PRO A 365 -0.89 6.50 -17.64
C PRO A 365 -0.44 5.99 -16.28
N VAL A 366 -1.26 5.15 -15.66
CA VAL A 366 -0.96 4.46 -14.38
C VAL A 366 -0.87 2.97 -14.65
N THR A 367 0.17 2.33 -14.12
CA THR A 367 0.34 0.89 -14.22
C THR A 367 -0.21 0.22 -12.97
N TYR A 368 -1.18 -0.65 -13.15
CA TYR A 368 -1.75 -1.48 -12.09
C TYR A 368 -1.16 -2.88 -12.12
N ARG A 369 -1.00 -3.49 -10.95
CA ARG A 369 -0.48 -4.85 -10.81
C ARG A 369 -1.51 -5.89 -11.23
N ARG A 370 -1.02 -7.06 -11.64
CA ARG A 370 -1.85 -8.19 -12.09
C ARG A 370 -2.36 -9.07 -10.95
N LEU A 371 -1.58 -9.20 -9.86
CA LEU A 371 -1.96 -9.94 -8.65
C LEU A 371 -2.63 -9.01 -7.65
N PRO A 372 -3.54 -9.51 -6.79
CA PRO A 372 -4.26 -8.71 -5.79
C PRO A 372 -3.33 -8.33 -4.64
N LEU A 373 -2.31 -7.60 -4.96
CA LEU A 373 -1.35 -6.99 -4.06
C LEU A 373 -1.71 -5.51 -3.95
N LEU A 374 -1.08 -4.79 -3.04
CA LEU A 374 -1.15 -3.34 -3.02
C LEU A 374 -0.85 -2.81 -4.44
N GLY A 375 -1.66 -1.89 -4.93
CA GLY A 375 -1.56 -1.40 -6.31
C GLY A 375 -2.28 -2.25 -7.37
N TRP A 376 -2.95 -3.32 -6.98
CA TRP A 376 -3.80 -4.06 -7.90
C TRP A 376 -5.11 -3.32 -8.19
N HIS A 377 -5.60 -3.45 -9.42
CA HIS A 377 -6.91 -2.94 -9.82
C HIS A 377 -7.70 -4.03 -10.54
N ALA A 378 -8.96 -4.23 -10.12
CA ALA A 378 -9.85 -5.14 -10.80
C ALA A 378 -10.17 -4.62 -12.21
N PRO A 379 -10.17 -5.48 -13.24
CA PRO A 379 -10.62 -5.07 -14.56
C PRO A 379 -12.09 -4.58 -14.46
N LYS A 380 -12.41 -3.50 -15.19
CA LYS A 380 -13.79 -3.06 -15.33
C LYS A 380 -14.61 -4.23 -15.89
N ARG A 381 -15.71 -4.57 -15.22
CA ARG A 381 -16.69 -5.50 -15.80
C ARG A 381 -17.30 -4.79 -17.01
N GLY A 382 -17.13 -5.39 -18.19
CA GLY A 382 -17.70 -4.90 -19.44
C GLY A 382 -19.22 -4.99 -19.45
#